data_4ac779d1a3f993ef39fba9fda4148a26
#
_entry.id   4ac779d1a3f993ef39fba9fda4148a26
#
_cell.length_a   1.000
_cell.length_b   1.000
_cell.length_c   1.000
_cell.angle_alpha   90.00
_cell.angle_beta   90.00
_cell.angle_gamma   90.00
#
_symmetry.space_group_name_H-M   'P 1'
#
loop_
_entity.id
_entity.type
_entity.pdbx_description
1 polymer ?
#
loop_
_entity_poly.entity_id
_entity_poly.type
_entity_poly.pdbx_seq_one_letter_code
_entity_poly.pdbx_strand_id
1 'polypeptide(L)'
;SFFLDDENKIISPFNPKNFHSVKYFQNGYKDQILRINSYCQEKGMQLVLIKQAFFINTDMQKIINSLSKEEIISKLINYNNEKNYSNKTDLFWMYTNAILNKNLDEIVAEHENITLVDPTQNLYAKNKLDFFQKDGLHLNLQGNQVIANKIFESLASKQLIKK
;
A
#
# COMPACT_ATOMS: atom_id res chain seq x y z
N SER A 1 -3.30 12.57 -5.30
CA SER A 1 -3.80 13.38 -4.17
C SER A 1 -2.68 14.26 -3.66
N PHE A 2 -2.99 15.54 -3.49
CA PHE A 2 -2.09 16.52 -2.94
C PHE A 2 -2.43 16.70 -1.46
N PHE A 3 -1.42 16.75 -0.61
CA PHE A 3 -1.58 17.08 0.80
C PHE A 3 -1.15 18.54 0.99
N LEU A 4 -1.88 19.26 1.84
CA LEU A 4 -1.52 20.61 2.26
C LEU A 4 -0.78 20.48 3.60
N ASP A 5 0.31 21.24 3.76
CA ASP A 5 0.93 21.45 5.06
C ASP A 5 0.11 22.45 5.91
N ASP A 6 0.54 22.70 7.13
CA ASP A 6 -0.09 23.66 8.04
C ASP A 6 -0.08 25.09 7.50
N GLU A 7 0.70 25.38 6.45
CA GLU A 7 0.75 26.66 5.75
C GLU A 7 -0.01 26.66 4.41
N ASN A 8 -0.85 25.63 4.14
CA ASN A 8 -1.59 25.45 2.87
C ASN A 8 -0.69 25.33 1.61
N LYS A 9 0.56 24.93 1.77
CA LYS A 9 1.41 24.62 0.61
C LYS A 9 1.14 23.19 0.12
N ILE A 10 1.07 23.04 -1.19
CA ILE A 10 0.97 21.73 -1.82
C ILE A 10 2.29 20.99 -1.56
N ILE A 11 2.24 19.98 -0.68
CA ILE A 11 3.38 19.09 -0.47
C ILE A 11 3.23 17.94 -1.45
N SER A 12 4.22 17.74 -2.29
CA SER A 12 4.33 16.48 -3.03
C SER A 12 4.58 15.38 -2.00
N PRO A 13 3.69 14.38 -1.89
CA PRO A 13 3.90 13.26 -0.96
C PRO A 13 5.19 12.49 -1.27
N PHE A 14 5.82 12.82 -2.37
CA PHE A 14 6.99 12.13 -2.93
C PHE A 14 8.28 12.94 -2.85
N ASN A 15 8.32 14.00 -2.03
CA ASN A 15 9.59 14.67 -1.78
C ASN A 15 10.33 13.92 -0.65
N PRO A 16 11.36 13.10 -0.97
CA PRO A 16 12.08 12.31 0.03
C PRO A 16 12.82 13.15 1.06
N LYS A 17 12.93 14.46 0.84
CA LYS A 17 13.56 15.41 1.78
C LYS A 17 12.62 15.84 2.91
N ASN A 18 11.33 15.51 2.85
CA ASN A 18 10.37 15.89 3.88
C ASN A 18 10.20 14.78 4.91
N PHE A 19 10.76 14.99 6.09
CA PHE A 19 10.52 14.17 7.29
C PHE A 19 9.02 13.99 7.60
N HIS A 20 8.18 14.94 7.19
CA HIS A 20 6.72 14.87 7.27
C HIS A 20 6.13 13.69 6.50
N SER A 21 6.74 13.25 5.41
CA SER A 21 6.24 12.10 4.64
C SER A 21 6.34 10.80 5.43
N VAL A 22 7.42 10.58 6.19
CA VAL A 22 7.59 9.37 7.02
C VAL A 22 6.54 9.35 8.14
N LYS A 23 6.32 10.47 8.83
CA LYS A 23 5.29 10.60 9.86
C LYS A 23 3.89 10.36 9.30
N TYR A 24 3.62 10.84 8.08
CA TYR A 24 2.37 10.56 7.39
C TYR A 24 2.17 9.06 7.14
N PHE A 25 3.17 8.37 6.63
CA PHE A 25 3.09 6.92 6.40
C PHE A 25 2.95 6.12 7.71
N GLN A 26 3.46 6.64 8.82
CA GLN A 26 3.31 6.00 10.13
C GLN A 26 1.88 6.11 10.67
N ASN A 27 1.33 7.31 10.72
CA ASN A 27 0.09 7.60 11.45
C ASN A 27 -0.99 8.24 10.58
N GLY A 28 -0.65 9.22 9.75
CA GLY A 28 -1.63 9.99 8.99
C GLY A 28 -2.43 9.14 8.00
N TYR A 29 -1.83 8.12 7.41
CA TYR A 29 -2.53 7.19 6.52
C TYR A 29 -3.57 6.37 7.29
N LYS A 30 -3.22 5.83 8.47
CA LYS A 30 -4.15 5.10 9.34
C LYS A 30 -5.31 5.98 9.74
N ASP A 31 -5.04 7.22 10.18
CA ASP A 31 -6.07 8.17 10.59
C ASP A 31 -7.06 8.49 9.46
N GLN A 32 -6.58 8.66 8.23
CA GLN A 32 -7.45 8.91 7.08
C GLN A 32 -8.36 7.71 6.79
N ILE A 33 -7.83 6.50 6.81
CA ILE A 33 -8.65 5.29 6.61
C ILE A 33 -9.71 5.15 7.71
N LEU A 34 -9.37 5.43 8.97
CA LEU A 34 -10.32 5.36 10.09
C LEU A 34 -11.43 6.40 9.97
N ARG A 35 -11.13 7.62 9.48
CA ARG A 35 -12.15 8.63 9.17
C ARG A 35 -13.10 8.17 8.07
N ILE A 36 -12.57 7.55 7.00
CA ILE A 36 -13.40 6.96 5.94
C ILE A 36 -14.28 5.85 6.52
N ASN A 37 -13.72 4.99 7.38
CA ASN A 37 -14.47 3.92 8.03
C ASN A 37 -15.62 4.46 8.87
N SER A 38 -15.38 5.49 9.68
CA SER A 38 -16.43 6.13 10.49
C SER A 38 -17.57 6.68 9.62
N TYR A 39 -17.22 7.33 8.50
CA TYR A 39 -18.22 7.81 7.55
C TYR A 39 -19.01 6.67 6.91
N CYS A 40 -18.35 5.59 6.52
CA CYS A 40 -19.01 4.40 5.97
C CYS A 40 -20.00 3.80 6.97
N GLN A 41 -19.59 3.68 8.25
CA GLN A 41 -20.46 3.17 9.31
C GLN A 41 -21.72 4.05 9.53
N GLU A 42 -21.55 5.38 9.57
CA GLU A 42 -22.67 6.31 9.66
C GLU A 42 -23.68 6.19 8.52
N LYS A 43 -23.21 5.80 7.34
CA LYS A 43 -24.05 5.60 6.14
C LYS A 43 -24.51 4.16 5.94
N GLY A 44 -24.21 3.24 6.86
CA GLY A 44 -24.53 1.81 6.71
C GLY A 44 -23.79 1.14 5.55
N MET A 45 -22.63 1.67 5.16
CA MET A 45 -21.80 1.14 4.07
C MET A 45 -20.67 0.27 4.62
N GLN A 46 -20.30 -0.75 3.86
CA GLN A 46 -19.14 -1.60 4.13
C GLN A 46 -17.89 -0.99 3.50
N LEU A 47 -16.83 -0.78 4.31
CA LEU A 47 -15.52 -0.39 3.78
C LEU A 47 -14.74 -1.62 3.31
N VAL A 48 -14.28 -1.57 2.08
CA VAL A 48 -13.39 -2.59 1.49
C VAL A 48 -12.06 -1.93 1.16
N LEU A 49 -10.99 -2.45 1.74
CA LEU A 49 -9.61 -2.01 1.49
C LEU A 49 -8.91 -3.04 0.60
N ILE A 50 -8.06 -2.56 -0.28
CA ILE A 50 -7.28 -3.42 -1.18
C ILE A 50 -5.81 -3.07 -0.99
N LYS A 51 -4.97 -4.09 -0.67
CA LYS A 51 -3.53 -3.88 -0.64
C LYS A 51 -3.02 -3.55 -2.03
N GLN A 52 -2.18 -2.54 -2.10
CA GLN A 52 -1.53 -2.17 -3.34
C GLN A 52 -0.41 -3.15 -3.64
N ALA A 53 -0.40 -3.67 -4.86
CA ALA A 53 0.71 -4.44 -5.39
C ALA A 53 1.74 -3.50 -6.04
N PHE A 54 2.99 -3.87 -5.90
CA PHE A 54 4.14 -3.26 -6.56
C PHE A 54 5.04 -4.40 -7.05
N PHE A 55 5.63 -4.27 -8.21
CA PHE A 55 6.54 -5.31 -8.68
C PHE A 55 7.78 -5.38 -7.81
N ILE A 56 7.92 -6.50 -7.15
CA ILE A 56 9.09 -6.87 -6.36
C ILE A 56 9.45 -8.29 -6.75
N ASN A 57 10.72 -8.55 -7.01
CA ASN A 57 11.13 -9.92 -7.25
C ASN A 57 10.95 -10.79 -5.99
N THR A 58 10.81 -12.09 -6.19
CA THR A 58 10.45 -13.04 -5.13
C THR A 58 11.41 -13.00 -3.92
N ASP A 59 12.70 -12.75 -4.14
CA ASP A 59 13.68 -12.73 -3.06
C ASP A 59 13.56 -11.45 -2.21
N MET A 60 13.39 -10.31 -2.85
CA MET A 60 13.14 -9.04 -2.17
C MET A 60 11.82 -9.07 -1.40
N GLN A 61 10.81 -9.75 -1.93
CA GLN A 61 9.53 -9.93 -1.24
C GLN A 61 9.69 -10.72 0.06
N LYS A 62 10.46 -11.80 0.05
CA LYS A 62 10.76 -12.57 1.27
C LYS A 62 11.46 -11.70 2.31
N ILE A 63 12.44 -10.89 1.88
CA ILE A 63 13.15 -9.95 2.76
C ILE A 63 12.17 -8.96 3.38
N ILE A 64 11.33 -8.31 2.57
CA ILE A 64 10.38 -7.31 3.09
C ILE A 64 9.36 -7.94 4.04
N ASN A 65 8.85 -9.11 3.72
CA ASN A 65 7.88 -9.79 4.56
C ASN A 65 8.47 -10.21 5.93
N SER A 66 9.79 -10.44 6.01
CA SER A 66 10.47 -10.76 7.25
C SER A 66 10.77 -9.55 8.14
N LEU A 67 10.70 -8.32 7.59
CA LEU A 67 10.97 -7.11 8.36
C LEU A 67 9.76 -6.66 9.17
N SER A 68 10.00 -6.17 10.39
CA SER A 68 8.99 -5.43 11.15
C SER A 68 8.69 -4.08 10.48
N LYS A 69 7.60 -3.44 10.89
CA LYS A 69 7.24 -2.09 10.41
C LYS A 69 8.33 -1.07 10.76
N GLU A 70 8.88 -1.16 11.98
CA GLU A 70 9.93 -0.30 12.50
C GLU A 70 11.24 -0.46 11.70
N GLU A 71 11.59 -1.69 11.34
CA GLU A 71 12.76 -1.95 10.49
C GLU A 71 12.59 -1.38 9.08
N ILE A 72 11.39 -1.49 8.48
CA ILE A 72 11.10 -0.89 7.17
C ILE A 72 11.18 0.64 7.26
N ILE A 73 10.62 1.25 8.31
CA ILE A 73 10.68 2.69 8.54
C ILE A 73 12.13 3.14 8.70
N SER A 74 12.93 2.42 9.49
CA SER A 74 14.36 2.72 9.66
C SER A 74 15.11 2.67 8.33
N LYS A 75 14.85 1.66 7.50
CA LYS A 75 15.43 1.56 6.16
C LYS A 75 15.01 2.72 5.27
N LEU A 76 13.74 3.14 5.32
CA LEU A 76 13.24 4.27 4.55
C LEU A 76 13.88 5.60 4.98
N ILE A 77 14.07 5.83 6.29
CA ILE A 77 14.75 7.00 6.82
C ILE A 77 16.22 7.02 6.39
N ASN A 78 16.93 5.91 6.54
CA ASN A 78 18.34 5.80 6.14
C ASN A 78 18.51 6.03 4.63
N TYR A 79 17.57 5.53 3.83
CA TYR A 79 17.51 5.74 2.41
C TYR A 79 17.43 7.22 2.03
N ASN A 80 16.61 8.01 2.74
CA ASN A 80 16.46 9.45 2.51
C ASN A 80 17.75 10.25 2.84
N ASN A 81 18.59 9.73 3.71
CA ASN A 81 19.84 10.38 4.14
C ASN A 81 21.03 10.09 3.22
N GLU A 82 20.94 9.09 2.35
CA GLU A 82 22.00 8.74 1.42
C GLU A 82 21.94 9.59 0.15
N LYS A 83 23.00 10.37 -0.12
CA LYS A 83 23.10 11.38 -1.19
C LYS A 83 23.12 10.84 -2.64
N ASN A 84 23.10 9.54 -2.88
CA ASN A 84 23.23 8.94 -4.22
C ASN A 84 21.90 8.40 -4.75
N TYR A 85 21.15 9.23 -5.48
CA TYR A 85 19.78 9.00 -5.91
C TYR A 85 19.58 8.22 -7.22
N SER A 86 20.61 7.91 -8.00
CA SER A 86 20.44 7.53 -9.41
C SER A 86 19.83 6.13 -9.66
N ASN A 87 19.82 5.21 -8.68
CA ASN A 87 19.30 3.83 -8.88
C ASN A 87 18.34 3.34 -7.77
N LYS A 88 17.74 4.25 -6.99
CA LYS A 88 17.08 3.88 -5.73
C LYS A 88 15.57 4.12 -5.68
N THR A 89 14.96 4.64 -6.73
CA THR A 89 13.51 4.98 -6.74
C THR A 89 12.65 3.75 -6.45
N ASP A 90 13.02 2.60 -6.96
CA ASP A 90 12.26 1.35 -6.78
C ASP A 90 12.25 0.88 -5.31
N LEU A 91 13.38 1.01 -4.59
CA LEU A 91 13.47 0.65 -3.18
C LEU A 91 12.62 1.56 -2.29
N PHE A 92 12.59 2.87 -2.59
CA PHE A 92 11.74 3.82 -1.87
C PHE A 92 10.26 3.43 -1.98
N TRP A 93 9.80 3.19 -3.21
CA TRP A 93 8.41 2.79 -3.44
C TRP A 93 8.08 1.46 -2.79
N MET A 94 9.00 0.53 -2.85
CA MET A 94 8.87 -0.78 -2.25
C MET A 94 8.68 -0.71 -0.73
N TYR A 95 9.53 0.02 -0.02
CA TYR A 95 9.40 0.19 1.43
C TYR A 95 8.16 1.00 1.81
N THR A 96 7.83 2.05 1.05
CA THR A 96 6.62 2.84 1.25
C THR A 96 5.38 1.97 1.10
N ASN A 97 5.28 1.19 0.04
CA ASN A 97 4.17 0.28 -0.20
C ASN A 97 4.05 -0.77 0.92
N ALA A 98 5.18 -1.32 1.37
CA ALA A 98 5.19 -2.29 2.45
C ALA A 98 4.65 -1.69 3.77
N ILE A 99 5.02 -0.44 4.10
CA ILE A 99 4.48 0.26 5.29
C ILE A 99 2.98 0.47 5.16
N LEU A 100 2.50 0.94 4.00
CA LEU A 100 1.08 1.16 3.76
C LEU A 100 0.29 -0.14 3.90
N ASN A 101 0.77 -1.23 3.32
CA ASN A 101 0.12 -2.53 3.42
C ASN A 101 0.11 -3.09 4.86
N LYS A 102 1.19 -2.90 5.63
CA LYS A 102 1.21 -3.27 7.06
C LYS A 102 0.24 -2.43 7.89
N ASN A 103 0.10 -1.14 7.57
CA ASN A 103 -0.94 -0.31 8.20
C ASN A 103 -2.36 -0.84 7.94
N LEU A 104 -2.63 -1.34 6.72
CA LEU A 104 -3.92 -1.96 6.41
C LEU A 104 -4.15 -3.24 7.23
N ASP A 105 -3.12 -4.07 7.41
CA ASP A 105 -3.21 -5.26 8.27
C ASP A 105 -3.55 -4.89 9.72
N GLU A 106 -2.89 -3.88 10.28
CA GLU A 106 -3.15 -3.37 11.63
C GLU A 106 -4.58 -2.85 11.77
N ILE A 107 -5.04 -2.02 10.82
CA ILE A 107 -6.39 -1.46 10.82
C ILE A 107 -7.44 -2.58 10.84
N VAL A 108 -7.29 -3.57 9.98
CA VAL A 108 -8.28 -4.65 9.86
C VAL A 108 -8.26 -5.58 11.07
N ALA A 109 -7.10 -5.77 11.70
CA ALA A 109 -7.01 -6.53 12.95
C ALA A 109 -7.77 -5.84 14.11
N GLU A 110 -7.88 -4.51 14.09
CA GLU A 110 -8.57 -3.71 15.10
C GLU A 110 -10.05 -3.43 14.75
N HIS A 111 -10.49 -3.65 13.48
CA HIS A 111 -11.81 -3.24 12.97
C HIS A 111 -12.45 -4.33 12.11
N GLU A 112 -13.22 -5.22 12.73
CA GLU A 112 -13.88 -6.36 12.07
C GLU A 112 -14.87 -5.96 10.96
N ASN A 113 -15.40 -4.73 11.01
CA ASN A 113 -16.30 -4.20 10.00
C ASN A 113 -15.61 -3.79 8.69
N ILE A 114 -14.28 -3.84 8.62
CA ILE A 114 -13.50 -3.55 7.41
C ILE A 114 -13.14 -4.87 6.71
N THR A 115 -13.34 -4.91 5.41
CA THR A 115 -12.90 -6.03 4.59
C THR A 115 -11.57 -5.70 3.93
N LEU A 116 -10.55 -6.55 4.12
CA LEU A 116 -9.28 -6.44 3.42
C LEU A 116 -9.20 -7.46 2.30
N VAL A 117 -8.85 -6.99 1.11
CA VAL A 117 -8.51 -7.82 -0.05
C VAL A 117 -7.00 -7.73 -0.25
N ASP A 118 -6.32 -8.87 -0.21
CA ASP A 118 -4.87 -8.96 -0.45
C ASP A 118 -4.58 -9.73 -1.74
N PRO A 119 -4.39 -9.04 -2.87
CA PRO A 119 -4.01 -9.66 -4.13
C PRO A 119 -2.50 -9.83 -4.29
N THR A 120 -1.69 -9.35 -3.35
CA THR A 120 -0.24 -9.20 -3.54
C THR A 120 0.44 -10.54 -3.83
N GLN A 121 0.07 -11.61 -3.12
CA GLN A 121 0.64 -12.93 -3.34
C GLN A 121 0.32 -13.52 -4.73
N ASN A 122 -0.84 -13.18 -5.28
CA ASN A 122 -1.27 -13.63 -6.60
C ASN A 122 -0.55 -12.90 -7.74
N LEU A 123 0.10 -11.76 -7.42
CA LEU A 123 0.83 -10.92 -8.38
C LEU A 123 2.36 -11.11 -8.29
N TYR A 124 2.82 -12.08 -7.49
CA TYR A 124 4.23 -12.44 -7.46
C TYR A 124 4.59 -13.17 -8.75
N ALA A 125 5.50 -12.59 -9.49
CA ALA A 125 5.98 -13.14 -10.75
C ALA A 125 7.52 -13.11 -10.81
N LYS A 126 8.09 -14.03 -11.58
CA LYS A 126 9.52 -14.00 -11.88
C LYS A 126 9.85 -12.86 -12.84
N ASN A 127 8.92 -12.55 -13.73
CA ASN A 127 9.06 -11.49 -14.72
C ASN A 127 8.08 -10.38 -14.44
N LYS A 128 8.57 -9.13 -14.40
CA LYS A 128 7.76 -7.91 -14.21
C LYS A 128 6.57 -7.86 -15.18
N LEU A 129 6.80 -8.17 -16.45
CA LEU A 129 5.78 -8.05 -17.49
C LEU A 129 4.65 -9.09 -17.41
N ASP A 130 4.76 -10.10 -16.54
CA ASP A 130 3.68 -11.06 -16.36
C ASP A 130 2.39 -10.37 -15.84
N PHE A 131 2.53 -9.41 -14.90
CA PHE A 131 1.39 -8.73 -14.30
C PHE A 131 1.51 -7.21 -14.30
N PHE A 132 2.69 -6.65 -14.56
CA PHE A 132 2.95 -5.21 -14.48
C PHE A 132 3.37 -4.64 -15.83
N GLN A 133 3.21 -3.34 -15.99
CA GLN A 133 3.82 -2.56 -17.06
C GLN A 133 5.32 -2.37 -16.79
N LYS A 134 6.03 -1.75 -17.74
CA LYS A 134 7.49 -1.56 -17.65
C LYS A 134 7.94 -0.79 -16.40
N ASP A 135 7.08 0.08 -15.86
CA ASP A 135 7.35 0.86 -14.66
C ASP A 135 7.28 0.06 -13.34
N GLY A 136 6.68 -1.14 -13.37
CA GLY A 136 6.52 -1.98 -12.18
C GLY A 136 5.48 -1.47 -11.17
N LEU A 137 4.80 -0.36 -11.47
CA LEU A 137 3.77 0.26 -10.63
C LEU A 137 2.38 -0.04 -11.16
N HIS A 138 2.20 0.16 -12.46
CA HIS A 138 0.92 -0.05 -13.10
C HIS A 138 0.76 -1.51 -13.52
N LEU A 139 -0.41 -2.05 -13.27
CA LEU A 139 -0.76 -3.39 -13.72
C LEU A 139 -1.03 -3.40 -15.23
N ASN A 140 -0.68 -4.48 -15.87
CA ASN A 140 -1.14 -4.79 -17.21
C ASN A 140 -2.54 -5.44 -17.16
N LEU A 141 -3.07 -5.88 -18.30
CA LEU A 141 -4.39 -6.48 -18.37
C LEU A 141 -4.51 -7.76 -17.50
N GLN A 142 -3.47 -8.59 -17.47
CA GLN A 142 -3.46 -9.82 -16.68
C GLN A 142 -3.42 -9.50 -15.18
N GLY A 143 -2.61 -8.53 -14.76
CA GLY A 143 -2.55 -8.09 -13.37
C GLY A 143 -3.89 -7.50 -12.89
N ASN A 144 -4.56 -6.70 -13.73
CA ASN A 144 -5.89 -6.18 -13.44
C ASN A 144 -6.93 -7.30 -13.29
N GLN A 145 -6.85 -8.35 -14.14
CA GLN A 145 -7.74 -9.50 -14.04
C GLN A 145 -7.54 -10.27 -12.72
N VAL A 146 -6.28 -10.44 -12.28
CA VAL A 146 -5.98 -11.07 -10.98
C VAL A 146 -6.61 -10.30 -9.84
N ILE A 147 -6.46 -8.96 -9.82
CA ILE A 147 -7.08 -8.13 -8.78
C ILE A 147 -8.60 -8.24 -8.81
N ALA A 148 -9.22 -8.11 -9.98
CA ALA A 148 -10.67 -8.19 -10.14
C ALA A 148 -11.22 -9.53 -9.61
N ASN A 149 -10.59 -10.65 -9.96
CA ASN A 149 -10.97 -11.97 -9.47
C ASN A 149 -10.83 -12.05 -7.94
N LYS A 150 -9.74 -11.55 -7.38
CA LYS A 150 -9.50 -11.58 -5.94
C LYS A 150 -10.50 -10.74 -5.15
N ILE A 151 -10.87 -9.57 -5.67
CA ILE A 151 -11.93 -8.73 -5.11
C ILE A 151 -13.25 -9.51 -5.12
N PHE A 152 -13.64 -10.05 -6.28
CA PHE A 152 -14.87 -10.81 -6.42
C PHE A 152 -14.93 -11.98 -5.43
N GLU A 153 -13.89 -12.81 -5.36
CA GLU A 153 -13.81 -13.94 -4.43
C GLU A 153 -13.96 -13.50 -2.98
N SER A 154 -13.26 -12.41 -2.59
CA SER A 154 -13.29 -11.89 -1.22
C SER A 154 -14.66 -11.36 -0.84
N LEU A 155 -15.33 -10.62 -1.73
CA LEU A 155 -16.67 -10.09 -1.49
C LEU A 155 -17.72 -11.20 -1.46
N ALA A 156 -17.60 -12.19 -2.34
CA ALA A 156 -18.52 -13.33 -2.39
C ALA A 156 -18.38 -14.21 -1.14
N SER A 157 -17.17 -14.45 -0.65
CA SER A 157 -16.92 -15.23 0.56
C SER A 157 -17.51 -14.57 1.83
N LYS A 158 -17.57 -13.25 1.85
CA LYS A 158 -18.20 -12.47 2.93
C LYS A 158 -19.68 -12.17 2.70
N GLN A 159 -20.29 -12.73 1.66
CA GLN A 159 -21.70 -12.55 1.29
C GLN A 159 -22.07 -11.08 1.01
N LEU A 160 -21.09 -10.24 0.67
CA LEU A 160 -21.30 -8.84 0.30
C LEU A 160 -21.83 -8.70 -1.14
N ILE A 161 -21.68 -9.72 -1.96
CA ILE A 161 -22.27 -9.83 -3.30
C ILE A 161 -22.84 -11.24 -3.50
N LYS A 162 -23.85 -11.35 -4.34
CA LYS A 162 -24.38 -12.68 -4.77
C LYS A 162 -23.48 -13.24 -5.87
N LYS A 163 -23.21 -14.54 -5.81
CA LYS A 163 -22.56 -15.27 -6.91
C LYS A 163 -23.48 -15.38 -8.10
#